data_e2a5356cf8cf09348c90898b0c58f889
#
_entry.id   e2a5356cf8cf09348c90898b0c58f889
#
_cell.length_a   1.000
_cell.length_b   1.000
_cell.length_c   1.000
_cell.angle_alpha   90.00
_cell.angle_beta   90.00
_cell.angle_gamma   90.00
#
_symmetry.space_group_name_H-M   'P 1'
#
loop_
_entity.id
_entity.type
_entity.pdbx_description
1 polymer ?
#
loop_
_entity_poly.entity_id
_entity_poly.type
_entity_poly.pdbx_seq_one_letter_code
_entity_poly.pdbx_strand_id
1 'polypeptide(L)'
;MSGAQDIKMATTVIPVQISSAEQKLLQTLIYQECGMFFDERRISFLQDRLQRRLKATGLDSFYAYYRLLISNEGKSEMAALVENLTVNETSFFRNKPQLELFQKVILEEILHRKQQRRDFSLRAWSAGCSTGQEPYTLAMLICDALSYYYLRHPLPFEMPSPKPMVPPPWRVEIVASDISYSVLRTAQEGVYPEKHMEPVDFNYRLRYFDKVGERYAVKKGLKDLVHFDFHNLKTEFLPQRNDVIFCRNVMIYFDEAEQKRLLNKFYRCLNPDGYLLTGHAESLLSLTEQFRMFHQNNGTAYQRVEVKA
;
A
#
# COMPACT_ATOMS: atom_id res chain seq x y z
N MET A 1 3.77 39.95 -52.40
CA MET A 1 3.14 39.54 -51.16
C MET A 1 4.01 38.45 -50.54
N SER A 2 4.84 38.88 -49.57
CA SER A 2 5.84 38.01 -48.95
C SER A 2 5.22 37.37 -47.70
N GLY A 3 5.13 36.02 -47.72
CA GLY A 3 4.70 35.23 -46.59
C GLY A 3 5.90 34.98 -45.67
N ALA A 4 5.94 35.67 -44.55
CA ALA A 4 6.88 35.38 -43.47
C ALA A 4 6.45 34.07 -42.79
N GLN A 5 7.21 33.01 -42.97
CA GLN A 5 7.11 31.77 -42.17
C GLN A 5 7.75 32.05 -40.78
N ASP A 6 6.94 32.12 -39.75
CA ASP A 6 7.39 32.09 -38.35
C ASP A 6 7.97 30.69 -38.05
N ILE A 7 9.26 30.54 -38.14
CA ILE A 7 9.99 29.42 -37.62
C ILE A 7 10.01 29.53 -36.09
N LYS A 8 9.08 28.87 -35.41
CA LYS A 8 9.21 28.63 -33.97
C LYS A 8 10.47 27.80 -33.73
N MET A 9 11.58 28.44 -33.38
CA MET A 9 12.74 27.77 -32.81
C MET A 9 12.31 27.08 -31.52
N ALA A 10 12.22 25.75 -31.58
CA ALA A 10 12.15 24.91 -30.38
C ALA A 10 13.48 25.10 -29.63
N THR A 11 13.46 25.90 -28.57
CA THR A 11 14.59 26.04 -27.66
C THR A 11 14.85 24.68 -27.04
N THR A 12 15.87 23.99 -27.53
CA THR A 12 16.34 22.72 -26.94
C THR A 12 16.91 23.06 -25.55
N VAL A 13 16.09 22.92 -24.51
CA VAL A 13 16.54 23.10 -23.12
C VAL A 13 17.52 21.96 -22.84
N ILE A 14 18.80 22.27 -22.78
CA ILE A 14 19.84 21.29 -22.37
C ILE A 14 19.51 20.90 -20.94
N PRO A 15 19.37 19.58 -20.64
CA PRO A 15 19.08 19.13 -19.27
C PRO A 15 20.21 19.59 -18.33
N VAL A 16 19.86 20.17 -17.21
CA VAL A 16 20.81 20.54 -16.17
C VAL A 16 21.48 19.26 -15.66
N GLN A 17 22.78 19.18 -15.71
CA GLN A 17 23.52 18.02 -15.17
C GLN A 17 23.61 18.13 -13.66
N ILE A 18 23.25 17.05 -12.97
CA ILE A 18 23.42 16.93 -11.52
C ILE A 18 24.85 16.54 -11.19
N SER A 19 25.52 17.27 -10.32
CA SER A 19 26.84 16.89 -9.80
C SER A 19 26.71 15.76 -8.78
N SER A 20 27.81 15.00 -8.59
CA SER A 20 27.84 13.94 -7.56
C SER A 20 27.56 14.46 -6.15
N ALA A 21 27.96 15.68 -5.84
CA ALA A 21 27.70 16.31 -4.54
C ALA A 21 26.22 16.63 -4.35
N GLU A 22 25.57 17.26 -5.34
CA GLU A 22 24.13 17.55 -5.30
C GLU A 22 23.28 16.29 -5.24
N GLN A 23 23.67 15.26 -6.02
CA GLN A 23 23.00 13.96 -5.99
C GLN A 23 23.06 13.36 -4.59
N LYS A 24 24.21 13.35 -3.93
CA LYS A 24 24.37 12.83 -2.57
C LYS A 24 23.56 13.62 -1.54
N LEU A 25 23.49 14.94 -1.66
CA LEU A 25 22.64 15.79 -0.80
C LEU A 25 21.16 15.41 -0.94
N LEU A 26 20.66 15.29 -2.16
CA LEU A 26 19.28 14.94 -2.44
C LEU A 26 18.94 13.50 -2.03
N GLN A 27 19.83 12.53 -2.28
CA GLN A 27 19.65 11.15 -1.78
C GLN A 27 19.54 11.11 -0.26
N THR A 28 20.43 11.84 0.43
CA THR A 28 20.41 11.88 1.91
C THR A 28 19.12 12.51 2.42
N LEU A 29 18.68 13.61 1.82
CA LEU A 29 17.43 14.27 2.20
C LEU A 29 16.21 13.37 1.99
N ILE A 30 16.10 12.71 0.83
CA ILE A 30 15.02 11.77 0.52
C ILE A 30 15.03 10.60 1.52
N TYR A 31 16.18 10.04 1.80
CA TYR A 31 16.31 8.97 2.78
C TYR A 31 15.88 9.41 4.20
N GLN A 32 16.25 10.61 4.60
CA GLN A 32 15.84 11.20 5.88
C GLN A 32 14.32 11.41 5.93
N GLU A 33 13.72 11.84 4.85
CA GLU A 33 12.29 12.15 4.77
C GLU A 33 11.42 10.90 4.75
N CYS A 34 11.70 9.96 3.84
CA CYS A 34 10.80 8.81 3.59
C CYS A 34 11.46 7.43 3.62
N GLY A 35 12.78 7.34 3.89
CA GLY A 35 13.49 6.06 3.97
C GLY A 35 13.85 5.45 2.62
N MET A 36 13.46 6.06 1.49
CA MET A 36 13.79 5.51 0.18
C MET A 36 15.30 5.55 -0.07
N PHE A 37 15.83 4.40 -0.42
CA PHE A 37 17.23 4.20 -0.74
C PHE A 37 17.43 3.98 -2.24
N PHE A 38 18.43 4.64 -2.82
CA PHE A 38 18.77 4.54 -4.23
C PHE A 38 20.21 4.07 -4.38
N ASP A 39 20.39 2.79 -4.71
CA ASP A 39 21.65 2.20 -5.08
C ASP A 39 22.08 2.60 -6.51
N GLU A 40 23.24 2.14 -6.96
CA GLU A 40 23.78 2.45 -8.30
C GLU A 40 22.81 2.06 -9.44
N ARG A 41 22.03 0.98 -9.28
CA ARG A 41 21.07 0.51 -10.30
C ARG A 41 19.86 1.44 -10.43
N ARG A 42 19.54 2.17 -9.37
CA ARG A 42 18.35 3.05 -9.30
C ARG A 42 18.71 4.54 -9.44
N ILE A 43 19.99 4.87 -9.62
CA ILE A 43 20.46 6.26 -9.76
C ILE A 43 19.86 6.96 -10.98
N SER A 44 19.81 6.30 -12.13
CA SER A 44 19.23 6.88 -13.36
C SER A 44 17.74 7.18 -13.20
N PHE A 45 17.01 6.32 -12.49
CA PHE A 45 15.60 6.58 -12.14
C PHE A 45 15.46 7.82 -11.25
N LEU A 46 16.30 7.95 -10.21
CA LEU A 46 16.28 9.11 -9.34
C LEU A 46 16.58 10.40 -10.11
N GLN A 47 17.63 10.39 -10.94
CA GLN A 47 18.03 11.55 -11.75
C GLN A 47 16.91 12.01 -12.69
N ASP A 48 16.22 11.07 -13.36
CA ASP A 48 15.07 11.39 -14.22
C ASP A 48 13.93 12.06 -13.43
N ARG A 49 13.63 11.53 -12.24
CA ARG A 49 12.59 12.10 -11.37
C ARG A 49 12.96 13.48 -10.84
N LEU A 50 14.21 13.67 -10.42
CA LEU A 50 14.73 14.96 -9.98
C LEU A 50 14.71 16.00 -11.12
N GLN A 51 15.08 15.59 -12.34
CA GLN A 51 15.04 16.47 -13.52
C GLN A 51 13.61 16.95 -13.83
N ARG A 52 12.61 16.04 -13.70
CA ARG A 52 11.20 16.42 -13.89
C ARG A 52 10.75 17.43 -12.85
N ARG A 53 11.16 17.26 -11.60
CA ARG A 53 10.79 18.19 -10.53
C ARG A 53 11.48 19.55 -10.68
N LEU A 54 12.78 19.52 -11.03
CA LEU A 54 13.54 20.74 -11.31
C LEU A 54 12.85 21.58 -12.40
N LYS A 55 12.44 20.92 -13.50
CA LYS A 55 11.72 21.58 -14.58
C LYS A 55 10.34 22.11 -14.12
N ALA A 56 9.62 21.37 -13.28
CA ALA A 56 8.31 21.76 -12.79
C ALA A 56 8.36 22.97 -11.84
N THR A 57 9.46 23.14 -11.09
CA THR A 57 9.68 24.28 -10.20
C THR A 57 10.26 25.50 -10.92
N GLY A 58 10.74 25.36 -12.15
CA GLY A 58 11.38 26.44 -12.91
C GLY A 58 12.77 26.83 -12.39
N LEU A 59 13.35 26.02 -11.51
CA LEU A 59 14.69 26.28 -10.96
C LEU A 59 15.78 25.85 -11.97
N ASP A 60 16.92 26.51 -11.91
CA ASP A 60 18.04 26.36 -12.84
C ASP A 60 19.17 25.46 -12.34
N SER A 61 19.12 25.03 -11.07
CA SER A 61 20.16 24.15 -10.49
C SER A 61 19.59 23.20 -9.43
N PHE A 62 20.23 22.03 -9.29
CA PHE A 62 19.86 21.05 -8.24
C PHE A 62 20.22 21.55 -6.84
N TYR A 63 21.18 22.43 -6.72
CA TYR A 63 21.48 23.07 -5.44
C TYR A 63 20.36 24.03 -5.01
N ALA A 64 19.85 24.87 -5.94
CA ALA A 64 18.69 25.71 -5.66
C ALA A 64 17.45 24.85 -5.29
N TYR A 65 17.24 23.73 -5.99
CA TYR A 65 16.18 22.79 -5.67
C TYR A 65 16.34 22.17 -4.27
N TYR A 66 17.55 21.73 -3.90
CA TYR A 66 17.83 21.25 -2.55
C TYR A 66 17.53 22.33 -1.50
N ARG A 67 17.94 23.59 -1.75
CA ARG A 67 17.66 24.72 -0.85
C ARG A 67 16.16 24.96 -0.69
N LEU A 68 15.37 24.84 -1.76
CA LEU A 68 13.91 24.89 -1.68
C LEU A 68 13.37 23.77 -0.77
N LEU A 69 13.76 22.51 -1.01
CA LEU A 69 13.26 21.36 -0.27
C LEU A 69 13.50 21.43 1.25
N ILE A 70 14.61 22.01 1.69
CA ILE A 70 14.93 22.17 3.13
C ILE A 70 14.32 23.42 3.76
N SER A 71 13.70 24.28 2.96
CA SER A 71 13.03 25.51 3.46
C SER A 71 11.63 25.20 4.02
N ASN A 72 11.11 26.11 4.85
CA ASN A 72 9.72 26.02 5.33
C ASN A 72 8.68 26.06 4.21
N GLU A 73 9.01 26.73 3.11
CA GLU A 73 8.14 26.87 1.93
C GLU A 73 8.17 25.62 1.05
N GLY A 74 9.21 24.78 1.19
CA GLY A 74 9.43 23.59 0.38
C GLY A 74 8.62 22.33 0.79
N LYS A 75 7.80 22.40 1.82
CA LYS A 75 7.04 21.23 2.30
C LYS A 75 6.12 20.62 1.24
N SER A 76 5.44 21.45 0.48
CA SER A 76 4.57 21.00 -0.62
C SER A 76 5.37 20.40 -1.76
N GLU A 77 6.55 20.95 -2.05
CA GLU A 77 7.45 20.41 -3.07
C GLU A 77 8.10 19.10 -2.63
N MET A 78 8.45 18.96 -1.34
CA MET A 78 8.93 17.67 -0.80
C MET A 78 7.86 16.58 -0.96
N ALA A 79 6.60 16.87 -0.64
CA ALA A 79 5.51 15.92 -0.87
C ALA A 79 5.38 15.56 -2.37
N ALA A 80 5.46 16.54 -3.26
CA ALA A 80 5.41 16.33 -4.71
C ALA A 80 6.63 15.53 -5.23
N LEU A 81 7.81 15.73 -4.64
CA LEU A 81 8.99 14.91 -4.95
C LEU A 81 8.78 13.46 -4.52
N VAL A 82 8.34 13.22 -3.29
CA VAL A 82 8.07 11.87 -2.78
C VAL A 82 7.02 11.16 -3.64
N GLU A 83 5.92 11.81 -3.98
CA GLU A 83 4.93 11.26 -4.92
C GLU A 83 5.53 10.89 -6.29
N ASN A 84 6.44 11.72 -6.80
CA ASN A 84 7.11 11.47 -8.08
C ASN A 84 8.10 10.28 -8.01
N LEU A 85 8.62 9.97 -6.84
CA LEU A 85 9.55 8.87 -6.59
C LEU A 85 8.83 7.53 -6.35
N THR A 86 7.55 7.55 -5.98
CA THR A 86 6.77 6.32 -5.78
C THR A 86 6.39 5.68 -7.12
N VAL A 87 6.40 4.35 -7.16
CA VAL A 87 5.87 3.55 -8.28
C VAL A 87 4.59 2.89 -7.79
N ASN A 88 3.45 3.43 -8.22
CA ASN A 88 2.13 3.10 -7.68
C ASN A 88 1.41 1.98 -8.46
N GLU A 89 2.18 1.04 -9.04
CA GLU A 89 1.60 -0.09 -9.77
C GLU A 89 0.92 -1.06 -8.81
N THR A 90 -0.38 -1.26 -9.01
CA THR A 90 -1.21 -2.17 -8.21
C THR A 90 -2.33 -2.76 -9.04
N SER A 91 -2.91 -3.88 -8.60
CA SER A 91 -4.05 -4.52 -9.22
C SER A 91 -4.92 -5.24 -8.18
N PHE A 92 -6.20 -5.40 -8.50
CA PHE A 92 -7.06 -6.31 -7.74
C PHE A 92 -6.49 -7.74 -7.79
N PHE A 93 -6.63 -8.47 -6.70
CA PHE A 93 -6.22 -9.87 -6.57
C PHE A 93 -4.76 -10.14 -6.99
N ARG A 94 -3.85 -9.18 -6.80
CA ARG A 94 -2.42 -9.33 -7.07
C ARG A 94 -1.83 -10.48 -6.24
N ASN A 95 -1.13 -11.44 -6.87
CA ASN A 95 -0.54 -12.62 -6.26
C ASN A 95 -1.61 -13.57 -5.66
N LYS A 96 -2.40 -14.18 -6.52
CA LYS A 96 -3.49 -15.10 -6.15
C LYS A 96 -3.09 -16.20 -5.15
N PRO A 97 -1.93 -16.90 -5.28
CA PRO A 97 -1.55 -17.92 -4.29
C PRO A 97 -1.46 -17.40 -2.86
N GLN A 98 -0.92 -16.20 -2.67
CA GLN A 98 -0.81 -15.59 -1.35
C GLN A 98 -2.18 -15.17 -0.79
N LEU A 99 -3.07 -14.65 -1.66
CA LEU A 99 -4.43 -14.29 -1.26
C LEU A 99 -5.28 -15.53 -0.94
N GLU A 100 -5.06 -16.64 -1.63
CA GLU A 100 -5.70 -17.91 -1.30
C GLU A 100 -5.22 -18.46 0.05
N LEU A 101 -3.92 -18.39 0.33
CA LEU A 101 -3.37 -18.71 1.65
C LEU A 101 -4.02 -17.84 2.73
N PHE A 102 -4.10 -16.53 2.49
CA PHE A 102 -4.76 -15.60 3.41
C PHE A 102 -6.22 -15.98 3.66
N GLN A 103 -7.01 -16.15 2.59
CA GLN A 103 -8.45 -16.39 2.69
C GLN A 103 -8.80 -17.75 3.30
N LYS A 104 -8.12 -18.83 2.83
CA LYS A 104 -8.53 -20.22 3.14
C LYS A 104 -7.86 -20.77 4.39
N VAL A 105 -6.76 -20.18 4.84
CA VAL A 105 -5.99 -20.71 5.97
C VAL A 105 -5.85 -19.67 7.07
N ILE A 106 -5.25 -18.53 6.78
CA ILE A 106 -4.94 -17.52 7.81
C ILE A 106 -6.21 -16.92 8.41
N LEU A 107 -7.17 -16.51 7.56
CA LEU A 107 -8.44 -15.98 8.06
C LEU A 107 -9.22 -17.02 8.85
N GLU A 108 -9.28 -18.27 8.39
CA GLU A 108 -9.97 -19.33 9.11
C GLU A 108 -9.37 -19.55 10.51
N GLU A 109 -8.05 -19.58 10.62
CA GLU A 109 -7.35 -19.68 11.90
C GLU A 109 -7.64 -18.49 12.81
N ILE A 110 -7.56 -17.25 12.29
CA ILE A 110 -7.84 -16.04 13.04
C ILE A 110 -9.30 -16.04 13.54
N LEU A 111 -10.27 -16.33 12.67
CA LEU A 111 -11.69 -16.36 13.01
C LEU A 111 -12.00 -17.40 14.09
N HIS A 112 -11.45 -18.61 13.95
CA HIS A 112 -11.63 -19.67 14.93
C HIS A 112 -11.06 -19.29 16.31
N ARG A 113 -9.83 -18.81 16.37
CA ARG A 113 -9.17 -18.36 17.58
C ARG A 113 -9.91 -17.23 18.28
N LYS A 114 -10.38 -16.24 17.52
CA LYS A 114 -11.14 -15.10 18.04
C LYS A 114 -12.53 -15.50 18.55
N GLN A 115 -13.20 -16.40 17.87
CA GLN A 115 -14.48 -16.93 18.34
C GLN A 115 -14.35 -17.65 19.67
N GLN A 116 -13.28 -18.46 19.85
CA GLN A 116 -13.02 -19.13 21.13
C GLN A 116 -12.82 -18.13 22.28
N ARG A 117 -12.20 -16.98 21.98
CA ARG A 117 -11.96 -15.88 22.94
C ARG A 117 -13.17 -14.92 23.07
N ARG A 118 -14.25 -15.15 22.34
CA ARG A 118 -15.40 -14.23 22.21
C ARG A 118 -14.99 -12.81 21.76
N ASP A 119 -13.93 -12.69 21.02
CA ASP A 119 -13.47 -11.48 20.33
C ASP A 119 -13.95 -11.52 18.89
N PHE A 120 -14.93 -10.70 18.55
CA PHE A 120 -15.52 -10.63 17.22
C PHE A 120 -15.04 -9.39 16.45
N SER A 121 -13.83 -8.95 16.69
CA SER A 121 -13.18 -7.86 15.97
C SER A 121 -12.07 -8.39 15.06
N LEU A 122 -12.04 -7.98 13.80
CA LEU A 122 -10.97 -8.30 12.87
C LEU A 122 -10.38 -7.01 12.32
N ARG A 123 -9.09 -6.82 12.52
CA ARG A 123 -8.38 -5.63 12.06
C ARG A 123 -7.24 -6.01 11.12
N ALA A 124 -7.27 -5.41 9.93
CA ALA A 124 -6.22 -5.55 8.92
C ALA A 124 -5.60 -4.19 8.61
N TRP A 125 -4.32 -4.18 8.23
CA TRP A 125 -3.65 -3.00 7.73
C TRP A 125 -2.99 -3.27 6.37
N SER A 126 -3.35 -2.48 5.34
CA SER A 126 -2.68 -2.42 4.05
C SER A 126 -1.72 -1.23 4.07
N ALA A 127 -0.43 -1.51 4.22
CA ALA A 127 0.66 -0.52 4.34
C ALA A 127 1.32 -0.31 2.98
N GLY A 128 1.10 0.85 2.36
CA GLY A 128 1.43 1.14 0.97
C GLY A 128 0.30 0.68 0.03
N CYS A 129 -0.92 1.17 0.29
CA CYS A 129 -2.16 0.70 -0.37
C CYS A 129 -2.34 1.21 -1.80
N SER A 130 -1.51 2.15 -2.26
CA SER A 130 -1.61 2.76 -3.58
C SER A 130 -3.03 3.24 -3.90
N THR A 131 -3.55 2.97 -5.09
CA THR A 131 -4.89 3.39 -5.54
C THR A 131 -6.03 2.51 -5.02
N GLY A 132 -5.81 1.70 -3.97
CA GLY A 132 -6.86 1.05 -3.17
C GLY A 132 -7.26 -0.36 -3.58
N GLN A 133 -6.70 -0.94 -4.63
CA GLN A 133 -7.08 -2.29 -5.09
C GLN A 133 -6.78 -3.36 -4.04
N GLU A 134 -5.67 -3.25 -3.32
CA GLU A 134 -5.31 -4.19 -2.26
C GLU A 134 -6.28 -4.14 -1.08
N PRO A 135 -6.52 -3.01 -0.40
CA PRO A 135 -7.44 -3.00 0.74
C PRO A 135 -8.87 -3.38 0.37
N TYR A 136 -9.37 -3.03 -0.83
CA TYR A 136 -10.67 -3.51 -1.28
C TYR A 136 -10.67 -5.01 -1.58
N THR A 137 -9.58 -5.57 -2.11
CA THR A 137 -9.43 -7.03 -2.25
C THR A 137 -9.50 -7.71 -0.88
N LEU A 138 -8.80 -7.17 0.13
CA LEU A 138 -8.84 -7.70 1.50
C LEU A 138 -10.27 -7.63 2.07
N ALA A 139 -10.97 -6.53 1.87
CA ALA A 139 -12.36 -6.38 2.31
C ALA A 139 -13.28 -7.44 1.69
N MET A 140 -13.17 -7.68 0.37
CA MET A 140 -13.92 -8.71 -0.33
C MET A 140 -13.63 -10.11 0.23
N LEU A 141 -12.35 -10.46 0.39
CA LEU A 141 -11.92 -11.76 0.89
C LEU A 141 -12.37 -12.01 2.33
N ILE A 142 -12.30 -10.99 3.19
CA ILE A 142 -12.76 -11.07 4.58
C ILE A 142 -14.28 -11.26 4.64
N CYS A 143 -15.05 -10.51 3.86
CA CYS A 143 -16.49 -10.66 3.79
C CYS A 143 -16.92 -12.06 3.33
N ASP A 144 -16.23 -12.61 2.34
CA ASP A 144 -16.48 -13.96 1.84
C ASP A 144 -16.08 -15.01 2.87
N ALA A 145 -14.91 -14.87 3.51
CA ALA A 145 -14.48 -15.79 4.54
C ALA A 145 -15.44 -15.84 5.73
N LEU A 146 -15.92 -14.69 6.19
CA LEU A 146 -16.94 -14.60 7.25
C LEU A 146 -18.27 -15.24 6.81
N SER A 147 -18.72 -14.97 5.60
CA SER A 147 -19.94 -15.58 5.07
C SER A 147 -19.83 -17.11 5.01
N TYR A 148 -18.68 -17.62 4.54
CA TYR A 148 -18.41 -19.06 4.46
C TYR A 148 -18.23 -19.69 5.85
N TYR A 149 -17.60 -18.97 6.77
CA TYR A 149 -17.42 -19.41 8.16
C TYR A 149 -18.79 -19.66 8.83
N TYR A 150 -19.77 -18.78 8.63
CA TYR A 150 -21.10 -18.95 9.19
C TYR A 150 -21.94 -20.05 8.53
N LEU A 151 -21.67 -20.42 7.30
CA LEU A 151 -22.30 -21.60 6.71
C LEU A 151 -21.92 -22.88 7.44
N ARG A 152 -20.69 -22.94 7.98
CA ARG A 152 -20.15 -24.08 8.74
C ARG A 152 -20.39 -23.99 10.25
N HIS A 153 -20.55 -22.79 10.76
CA HIS A 153 -20.76 -22.48 12.18
C HIS A 153 -21.98 -21.58 12.35
N PRO A 154 -23.21 -22.11 12.19
CA PRO A 154 -24.43 -21.31 12.24
C PRO A 154 -24.55 -20.50 13.53
N LEU A 155 -25.05 -19.29 13.41
CA LEU A 155 -25.35 -18.43 14.55
C LEU A 155 -26.61 -18.91 15.27
N PRO A 156 -26.72 -18.68 16.59
CA PRO A 156 -27.92 -19.02 17.36
C PRO A 156 -29.09 -18.05 17.10
N PHE A 157 -29.02 -17.21 16.08
CA PHE A 157 -30.08 -16.24 15.72
C PHE A 157 -30.17 -16.12 14.19
N GLU A 158 -31.30 -15.67 13.69
CA GLU A 158 -31.52 -15.42 12.28
C GLU A 158 -30.75 -14.19 11.79
N MET A 159 -30.18 -14.28 10.60
CA MET A 159 -29.49 -13.18 9.96
C MET A 159 -30.45 -12.09 9.53
N PRO A 160 -30.14 -10.80 9.73
CA PRO A 160 -30.95 -9.70 9.25
C PRO A 160 -31.20 -9.77 7.75
N SER A 161 -32.36 -9.27 7.31
CA SER A 161 -32.68 -9.09 5.90
C SER A 161 -32.77 -7.59 5.59
N PRO A 162 -32.07 -7.06 4.58
CA PRO A 162 -31.10 -7.74 3.73
C PRO A 162 -29.83 -8.17 4.51
N LYS A 163 -29.18 -9.25 4.06
CA LYS A 163 -27.97 -9.76 4.71
C LYS A 163 -26.87 -8.69 4.72
N PRO A 164 -26.32 -8.36 5.88
CA PRO A 164 -25.23 -7.39 5.96
C PRO A 164 -23.96 -7.93 5.30
N MET A 165 -23.09 -7.03 4.85
CA MET A 165 -21.82 -7.41 4.22
C MET A 165 -20.90 -8.13 5.20
N VAL A 166 -20.85 -7.67 6.44
CA VAL A 166 -20.19 -8.31 7.57
C VAL A 166 -21.28 -8.87 8.51
N PRO A 167 -21.37 -10.18 8.69
CA PRO A 167 -22.38 -10.77 9.57
C PRO A 167 -22.11 -10.46 11.05
N PRO A 168 -23.14 -10.09 11.84
CA PRO A 168 -22.98 -9.87 13.26
C PRO A 168 -22.59 -11.19 13.97
N PRO A 169 -21.88 -11.15 15.10
CA PRO A 169 -21.47 -9.95 15.82
C PRO A 169 -20.13 -9.36 15.34
N TRP A 170 -19.58 -9.82 14.21
CA TRP A 170 -18.26 -9.40 13.73
C TRP A 170 -18.22 -7.90 13.39
N ARG A 171 -17.07 -7.32 13.70
CA ARG A 171 -16.66 -5.98 13.27
C ARG A 171 -15.37 -6.09 12.50
N VAL A 172 -15.33 -5.54 11.31
CA VAL A 172 -14.16 -5.55 10.43
C VAL A 172 -13.71 -4.11 10.22
N GLU A 173 -12.43 -3.87 10.43
CA GLU A 173 -11.77 -2.60 10.16
C GLU A 173 -10.51 -2.86 9.32
N ILE A 174 -10.40 -2.19 8.19
CA ILE A 174 -9.21 -2.23 7.35
C ILE A 174 -8.63 -0.83 7.30
N VAL A 175 -7.47 -0.65 7.90
CA VAL A 175 -6.68 0.57 7.74
C VAL A 175 -5.88 0.44 6.45
N ALA A 176 -5.97 1.43 5.59
CA ALA A 176 -5.24 1.48 4.32
C ALA A 176 -4.44 2.78 4.27
N SER A 177 -3.13 2.69 4.15
CA SER A 177 -2.29 3.88 4.22
C SER A 177 -1.27 3.93 3.09
N ASP A 178 -0.95 5.15 2.67
CA ASP A 178 0.08 5.42 1.68
C ASP A 178 0.75 6.78 1.95
N ILE A 179 1.94 6.97 1.40
CA ILE A 179 2.68 8.23 1.48
C ILE A 179 2.26 9.25 0.41
N SER A 180 1.49 8.82 -0.59
CA SER A 180 1.02 9.65 -1.71
C SER A 180 -0.44 10.06 -1.52
N TYR A 181 -0.69 11.35 -1.43
CA TYR A 181 -2.05 11.89 -1.35
C TYR A 181 -2.87 11.65 -2.63
N SER A 182 -2.22 11.67 -3.79
CA SER A 182 -2.93 11.51 -5.07
C SER A 182 -3.51 10.09 -5.23
N VAL A 183 -2.76 9.06 -4.82
CA VAL A 183 -3.26 7.69 -4.88
C VAL A 183 -4.34 7.44 -3.82
N LEU A 184 -4.21 8.03 -2.63
CA LEU A 184 -5.22 7.92 -1.57
C LEU A 184 -6.56 8.55 -2.00
N ARG A 185 -6.53 9.67 -2.72
CA ARG A 185 -7.75 10.26 -3.30
C ARG A 185 -8.44 9.29 -4.25
N THR A 186 -7.68 8.69 -5.18
CA THR A 186 -8.22 7.68 -6.10
C THR A 186 -8.78 6.47 -5.35
N ALA A 187 -8.09 6.02 -4.30
CA ALA A 187 -8.52 4.92 -3.46
C ALA A 187 -9.84 5.23 -2.71
N GLN A 188 -9.97 6.43 -2.15
CA GLN A 188 -11.19 6.90 -1.47
C GLN A 188 -12.37 7.04 -2.44
N GLU A 189 -12.13 7.56 -3.65
CA GLU A 189 -13.14 7.58 -4.71
C GLU A 189 -13.63 6.17 -5.02
N GLY A 190 -12.71 5.19 -5.06
CA GLY A 190 -13.01 3.77 -5.28
C GLY A 190 -13.75 3.54 -6.58
N VAL A 191 -13.37 4.25 -7.67
CA VAL A 191 -13.97 4.15 -9.00
C VAL A 191 -12.91 3.79 -10.01
N TYR A 192 -13.03 2.62 -10.61
CA TYR A 192 -11.99 2.01 -11.45
C TYR A 192 -12.45 1.82 -12.89
N PRO A 193 -11.60 2.05 -13.90
CA PRO A 193 -11.92 1.77 -15.29
C PRO A 193 -12.00 0.24 -15.54
N GLU A 194 -12.72 -0.15 -16.59
CA GLU A 194 -12.91 -1.56 -17.01
C GLU A 194 -11.60 -2.36 -17.02
N LYS A 195 -10.52 -1.79 -17.56
CA LYS A 195 -9.21 -2.46 -17.64
C LYS A 195 -8.64 -2.90 -16.27
N HIS A 196 -8.99 -2.22 -15.20
CA HIS A 196 -8.55 -2.61 -13.84
C HIS A 196 -9.40 -3.75 -13.26
N MET A 197 -10.53 -4.07 -13.90
CA MET A 197 -11.43 -5.12 -13.44
C MET A 197 -11.10 -6.50 -14.01
N GLU A 198 -10.16 -6.60 -14.95
CA GLU A 198 -9.77 -7.90 -15.54
C GLU A 198 -9.44 -8.99 -14.51
N PRO A 199 -8.69 -8.71 -13.44
CA PRO A 199 -8.40 -9.71 -12.41
C PRO A 199 -9.57 -10.06 -11.50
N VAL A 200 -10.69 -9.30 -11.56
CA VAL A 200 -11.86 -9.45 -10.69
C VAL A 200 -12.85 -10.41 -11.33
N ASP A 201 -13.14 -11.52 -10.69
CA ASP A 201 -14.14 -12.48 -11.16
C ASP A 201 -15.54 -11.86 -11.24
N PHE A 202 -16.36 -12.39 -12.16
CA PHE A 202 -17.72 -11.89 -12.41
C PHE A 202 -18.57 -11.81 -11.12
N ASN A 203 -18.51 -12.82 -10.26
CA ASN A 203 -19.27 -12.86 -9.01
C ASN A 203 -18.84 -11.75 -8.04
N TYR A 204 -17.52 -11.48 -7.96
CA TYR A 204 -16.98 -10.37 -7.18
C TYR A 204 -17.43 -9.02 -7.75
N ARG A 205 -17.41 -8.84 -9.07
CA ARG A 205 -17.90 -7.61 -9.71
C ARG A 205 -19.36 -7.36 -9.37
N LEU A 206 -20.21 -8.36 -9.53
CA LEU A 206 -21.65 -8.25 -9.26
C LEU A 206 -21.95 -7.95 -7.77
N ARG A 207 -21.22 -8.59 -6.88
CA ARG A 207 -21.45 -8.48 -5.44
C ARG A 207 -20.95 -7.18 -4.84
N TYR A 208 -19.77 -6.70 -5.28
CA TYR A 208 -19.04 -5.64 -4.60
C TYR A 208 -18.89 -4.34 -5.38
N PHE A 209 -19.32 -4.31 -6.63
CA PHE A 209 -19.21 -3.12 -7.47
C PHE A 209 -20.56 -2.76 -8.11
N ASP A 210 -20.73 -1.45 -8.35
CA ASP A 210 -21.80 -0.92 -9.20
C ASP A 210 -21.17 -0.42 -10.51
N LYS A 211 -21.78 -0.79 -11.65
CA LYS A 211 -21.32 -0.29 -12.96
C LYS A 211 -21.84 1.13 -13.16
N VAL A 212 -20.94 2.08 -13.40
CA VAL A 212 -21.25 3.49 -13.63
C VAL A 212 -20.63 3.92 -14.97
N GLY A 213 -21.41 3.86 -16.04
CA GLY A 213 -20.93 4.04 -17.42
C GLY A 213 -19.89 2.96 -17.76
N GLU A 214 -18.69 3.37 -18.16
CA GLU A 214 -17.55 2.47 -18.48
C GLU A 214 -16.65 2.20 -17.25
N ARG A 215 -17.09 2.54 -16.06
CA ARG A 215 -16.31 2.40 -14.81
C ARG A 215 -17.08 1.55 -13.80
N TYR A 216 -16.36 1.10 -12.78
CA TYR A 216 -16.90 0.32 -11.67
C TYR A 216 -16.63 1.06 -10.36
N ALA A 217 -17.69 1.36 -9.62
CA ALA A 217 -17.63 1.96 -8.29
C ALA A 217 -17.73 0.87 -7.22
N VAL A 218 -16.83 0.88 -6.26
CA VAL A 218 -16.93 0.01 -5.07
C VAL A 218 -18.19 0.36 -4.29
N LYS A 219 -19.02 -0.64 -3.95
CA LYS A 219 -20.27 -0.43 -3.18
C LYS A 219 -19.99 0.14 -1.80
N LYS A 220 -20.90 1.00 -1.34
CA LYS A 220 -20.78 1.70 -0.07
C LYS A 220 -20.47 0.77 1.10
N GLY A 221 -21.16 -0.36 1.24
CA GLY A 221 -20.95 -1.29 2.35
C GLY A 221 -19.54 -1.90 2.40
N LEU A 222 -18.84 -2.01 1.24
CA LEU A 222 -17.44 -2.43 1.23
C LEU A 222 -16.51 -1.26 1.54
N LYS A 223 -16.82 -0.06 1.03
CA LYS A 223 -16.07 1.17 1.35
C LYS A 223 -16.05 1.48 2.84
N ASP A 224 -17.19 1.28 3.51
CA ASP A 224 -17.35 1.57 4.94
C ASP A 224 -16.43 0.68 5.83
N LEU A 225 -15.85 -0.38 5.29
CA LEU A 225 -14.89 -1.24 6.00
C LEU A 225 -13.43 -0.74 5.89
N VAL A 226 -13.15 0.20 4.97
CA VAL A 226 -11.78 0.62 4.64
C VAL A 226 -11.58 2.09 4.99
N HIS A 227 -10.63 2.35 5.88
CA HIS A 227 -10.24 3.70 6.31
C HIS A 227 -8.90 4.08 5.68
N PHE A 228 -8.92 5.06 4.78
CA PHE A 228 -7.73 5.54 4.08
C PHE A 228 -7.09 6.70 4.86
N ASP A 229 -5.78 6.60 5.10
CA ASP A 229 -5.02 7.61 5.82
C ASP A 229 -3.65 7.85 5.17
N PHE A 230 -3.18 9.09 5.24
CA PHE A 230 -1.81 9.42 4.87
C PHE A 230 -0.84 8.89 5.92
N HIS A 231 0.14 8.10 5.48
CA HIS A 231 1.12 7.57 6.41
C HIS A 231 2.50 7.37 5.77
N ASN A 232 3.51 7.98 6.39
CA ASN A 232 4.90 7.69 6.09
C ASN A 232 5.40 6.60 7.04
N LEU A 233 5.71 5.42 6.50
CA LEU A 233 6.18 4.26 7.26
C LEU A 233 7.45 4.52 8.07
N LYS A 234 8.16 5.61 7.79
CA LYS A 234 9.30 6.06 8.58
C LYS A 234 8.91 6.64 9.93
N THR A 235 7.71 7.18 10.09
CA THR A 235 7.24 7.76 11.35
C THR A 235 6.97 6.70 12.42
N GLU A 236 6.92 7.11 13.70
CA GLU A 236 6.70 6.20 14.82
C GLU A 236 5.23 5.88 15.08
N PHE A 237 4.30 6.72 14.61
CA PHE A 237 2.87 6.47 14.76
C PHE A 237 2.41 5.41 13.75
N LEU A 238 1.83 4.32 14.24
CA LEU A 238 1.38 3.19 13.42
C LEU A 238 0.04 2.64 13.93
N PRO A 239 -0.82 2.12 13.04
CA PRO A 239 -2.04 1.42 13.44
C PRO A 239 -1.72 0.24 14.34
N GLN A 240 -2.38 0.15 15.49
CA GLN A 240 -2.11 -0.85 16.53
C GLN A 240 -3.14 -1.99 16.52
N ARG A 241 -2.78 -3.13 17.12
CA ARG A 241 -3.67 -4.29 17.32
C ARG A 241 -4.20 -4.89 16.02
N ASN A 242 -3.33 -5.02 15.01
CA ASN A 242 -3.71 -5.66 13.76
C ASN A 242 -3.64 -7.18 13.90
N ASP A 243 -4.59 -7.89 13.34
CA ASP A 243 -4.55 -9.34 13.18
C ASP A 243 -3.71 -9.73 11.98
N VAL A 244 -3.71 -8.86 10.95
CA VAL A 244 -2.91 -9.05 9.75
C VAL A 244 -2.43 -7.70 9.21
N ILE A 245 -1.18 -7.69 8.74
CA ILE A 245 -0.58 -6.56 8.01
C ILE A 245 -0.18 -7.03 6.62
N PHE A 246 -0.59 -6.28 5.60
CA PHE A 246 -0.10 -6.40 4.24
C PHE A 246 0.86 -5.23 3.98
N CYS A 247 2.13 -5.54 3.71
CA CYS A 247 3.13 -4.58 3.25
C CYS A 247 3.83 -5.18 2.05
N ARG A 248 3.24 -5.00 0.87
CA ARG A 248 3.64 -5.71 -0.34
C ARG A 248 4.18 -4.75 -1.38
N ASN A 249 5.38 -5.07 -1.89
CA ASN A 249 6.06 -4.25 -2.90
C ASN A 249 6.37 -2.82 -2.41
N VAL A 250 6.65 -2.67 -1.12
CA VAL A 250 7.01 -1.41 -0.46
C VAL A 250 8.42 -1.47 0.11
N MET A 251 8.79 -2.56 0.79
CA MET A 251 10.12 -2.70 1.40
C MET A 251 11.25 -2.77 0.37
N ILE A 252 10.93 -3.06 -0.89
CA ILE A 252 11.89 -2.99 -2.02
C ILE A 252 12.50 -1.59 -2.21
N TYR A 253 11.90 -0.55 -1.64
CA TYR A 253 12.41 0.82 -1.70
C TYR A 253 13.38 1.16 -0.57
N PHE A 254 13.50 0.32 0.45
CA PHE A 254 14.27 0.54 1.66
C PHE A 254 15.57 -0.26 1.64
N ASP A 255 16.60 0.26 2.28
CA ASP A 255 17.79 -0.51 2.59
C ASP A 255 17.53 -1.50 3.75
N GLU A 256 18.50 -2.37 4.02
CA GLU A 256 18.38 -3.39 5.06
C GLU A 256 18.15 -2.80 6.45
N ALA A 257 18.77 -1.67 6.76
CA ALA A 257 18.62 -1.02 8.06
C ALA A 257 17.19 -0.51 8.27
N GLU A 258 16.61 0.14 7.24
CA GLU A 258 15.25 0.65 7.29
C GLU A 258 14.23 -0.48 7.24
N GLN A 259 14.50 -1.58 6.49
CA GLN A 259 13.67 -2.78 6.50
C GLN A 259 13.60 -3.41 7.91
N LYS A 260 14.74 -3.59 8.58
CA LYS A 260 14.79 -4.10 9.97
C LYS A 260 14.02 -3.20 10.94
N ARG A 261 14.16 -1.88 10.80
CA ARG A 261 13.43 -0.91 11.60
C ARG A 261 11.91 -1.04 11.39
N LEU A 262 11.47 -1.16 10.15
CA LEU A 262 10.06 -1.31 9.80
C LEU A 262 9.49 -2.64 10.31
N LEU A 263 10.23 -3.74 10.19
CA LEU A 263 9.83 -5.05 10.72
C LEU A 263 9.63 -5.02 12.25
N ASN A 264 10.52 -4.35 12.99
CA ASN A 264 10.35 -4.14 14.42
C ASN A 264 9.07 -3.35 14.75
N LYS A 265 8.70 -2.38 13.91
CA LYS A 265 7.44 -1.63 14.05
C LYS A 265 6.23 -2.53 13.78
N PHE A 266 6.24 -3.31 12.69
CA PHE A 266 5.16 -4.26 12.39
C PHE A 266 4.97 -5.29 13.50
N TYR A 267 6.07 -5.80 14.06
CA TYR A 267 6.02 -6.71 15.21
C TYR A 267 5.24 -6.10 16.39
N ARG A 268 5.49 -4.84 16.72
CA ARG A 268 4.79 -4.14 17.81
C ARG A 268 3.32 -3.84 17.48
N CYS A 269 2.98 -3.68 16.21
CA CYS A 269 1.63 -3.35 15.75
C CYS A 269 0.70 -4.57 15.59
N LEU A 270 1.27 -5.76 15.44
CA LEU A 270 0.53 -7.00 15.32
C LEU A 270 0.06 -7.51 16.68
N ASN A 271 -1.13 -8.08 16.72
CA ASN A 271 -1.57 -8.92 17.83
C ASN A 271 -0.65 -10.14 17.99
N PRO A 272 -0.57 -10.77 19.19
CA PRO A 272 0.03 -12.09 19.31
C PRO A 272 -0.55 -13.06 18.27
N ASP A 273 0.31 -13.87 17.66
CA ASP A 273 -0.03 -14.79 16.57
C ASP A 273 -0.61 -14.11 15.30
N GLY A 274 -0.44 -12.80 15.15
CA GLY A 274 -0.82 -12.06 13.94
C GLY A 274 0.12 -12.35 12.76
N TYR A 275 -0.31 -11.97 11.57
CA TYR A 275 0.39 -12.28 10.33
C TYR A 275 0.86 -11.03 9.59
N LEU A 276 2.06 -11.12 9.03
CA LEU A 276 2.61 -10.14 8.07
C LEU A 276 2.71 -10.81 6.69
N LEU A 277 2.16 -10.18 5.67
CA LEU A 277 2.28 -10.60 4.27
C LEU A 277 3.07 -9.55 3.49
N THR A 278 4.16 -9.98 2.85
CA THR A 278 5.06 -9.13 2.05
C THR A 278 4.98 -9.51 0.57
N GLY A 279 5.57 -8.72 -0.31
CA GLY A 279 5.69 -9.07 -1.72
C GLY A 279 6.58 -10.31 -1.91
N HIS A 280 6.41 -11.02 -3.03
CA HIS A 280 7.14 -12.27 -3.28
C HIS A 280 8.67 -12.11 -3.34
N ALA A 281 9.16 -10.93 -3.66
CA ALA A 281 10.59 -10.61 -3.67
C ALA A 281 11.11 -10.06 -2.32
N GLU A 282 10.27 -10.00 -1.28
CA GLU A 282 10.56 -9.37 0.01
C GLU A 282 10.64 -10.45 1.10
N SER A 283 11.78 -11.15 1.16
CA SER A 283 12.01 -12.20 2.17
C SER A 283 12.49 -11.60 3.49
N LEU A 284 11.98 -12.12 4.61
CA LEU A 284 12.38 -11.70 5.96
C LEU A 284 13.45 -12.60 6.60
N LEU A 285 13.85 -13.70 5.95
CA LEU A 285 14.66 -14.77 6.56
C LEU A 285 16.00 -14.31 7.16
N SER A 286 16.62 -13.28 6.58
CA SER A 286 17.89 -12.73 7.09
C SER A 286 17.74 -11.43 7.88
N LEU A 287 16.51 -10.92 8.02
CA LEU A 287 16.26 -9.59 8.57
C LEU A 287 15.82 -9.61 10.04
N THR A 288 15.12 -10.68 10.46
CA THR A 288 14.54 -10.75 11.81
C THR A 288 14.19 -12.17 12.23
N GLU A 289 14.26 -12.44 13.54
CA GLU A 289 13.80 -13.67 14.17
C GLU A 289 12.39 -13.53 14.81
N GLN A 290 11.81 -12.35 14.74
CA GLN A 290 10.49 -12.04 15.34
C GLN A 290 9.32 -12.63 14.57
N PHE A 291 9.58 -13.16 13.38
CA PHE A 291 8.59 -13.74 12.49
C PHE A 291 9.01 -15.12 12.02
N ARG A 292 8.09 -16.06 12.12
CA ARG A 292 8.24 -17.40 11.54
C ARG A 292 7.59 -17.43 10.17
N MET A 293 8.35 -17.88 9.15
CA MET A 293 7.82 -18.10 7.81
C MET A 293 6.74 -19.17 7.82
N PHE A 294 5.63 -18.89 7.19
CA PHE A 294 4.52 -19.78 6.95
C PHE A 294 4.30 -19.89 5.44
N HIS A 295 4.52 -21.06 4.88
CA HIS A 295 4.44 -21.30 3.44
C HIS A 295 3.49 -22.46 3.14
N GLN A 296 2.50 -22.23 2.27
CA GLN A 296 1.57 -23.25 1.83
C GLN A 296 1.03 -22.91 0.43
N ASN A 297 0.92 -23.91 -0.46
CA ASN A 297 0.33 -23.76 -1.80
C ASN A 297 0.89 -22.57 -2.61
N ASN A 298 2.21 -22.38 -2.61
CA ASN A 298 2.92 -21.26 -3.25
C ASN A 298 2.58 -19.86 -2.68
N GLY A 299 1.86 -19.79 -1.57
CA GLY A 299 1.67 -18.57 -0.80
C GLY A 299 2.66 -18.51 0.37
N THR A 300 3.17 -17.32 0.67
CA THR A 300 4.05 -17.07 1.81
C THR A 300 3.49 -15.96 2.68
N ALA A 301 3.52 -16.20 3.98
CA ALA A 301 3.21 -15.24 5.03
C ALA A 301 4.22 -15.40 6.18
N TYR A 302 4.22 -14.47 7.10
CA TYR A 302 5.09 -14.48 8.26
C TYR A 302 4.26 -14.30 9.52
N GLN A 303 4.29 -15.28 10.41
CA GLN A 303 3.56 -15.24 11.68
C GLN A 303 4.42 -14.61 12.75
N ARG A 304 3.89 -13.65 13.51
CA ARG A 304 4.52 -13.09 14.69
C ARG A 304 4.76 -14.21 15.71
N VAL A 305 5.98 -14.31 16.23
CA VAL A 305 6.34 -15.24 17.30
C VAL A 305 6.83 -14.49 18.52
N GLU A 306 6.59 -15.03 19.71
CA GLU A 306 7.19 -14.49 20.91
C GLU A 306 8.69 -14.76 20.92
N VAL A 307 9.48 -13.72 20.95
CA VAL A 307 10.93 -13.84 21.14
C VAL A 307 11.16 -14.02 22.65
N LYS A 308 11.68 -15.19 23.04
CA LYS A 308 12.14 -15.38 24.43
C LYS A 308 13.27 -14.40 24.68
N ALA A 309 13.06 -13.52 25.67
CA ALA A 309 14.08 -12.59 26.16
C ALA A 309 15.30 -13.34 26.72
#